data_4082b8a9c9ea4d815489f18f97a149dc
#
_entry.id   4082b8a9c9ea4d815489f18f97a149dc
#
_cell.length_a   1.000
_cell.length_b   1.000
_cell.length_c   1.000
_cell.angle_alpha   90.00
_cell.angle_beta   90.00
_cell.angle_gamma   90.00
#
_symmetry.space_group_name_H-M   'P 1'
#
loop_
_entity.id
_entity.type
_entity.pdbx_description
1 polymer ?
#
loop_
_entity_poly.entity_id
_entity_poly.type
_entity_poly.pdbx_seq_one_letter_code
_entity_poly.pdbx_strand_id
1 'polypeptide(L)'
;MKLFKTLLLTLLFAMSMLCCTPEQPATPPANEDDKQETPVETPESEDNNAPEPLTPVDPIPAIEDGHVIVGYAVYWDERMPDPTLVTHINYAFAHIKDDFESLDIKESTRLKKIVKLKSKNPDLKVVLSVGGWGAGNFSEMAADEIHRRKFCDNCLKAVKTYGLDGIDIDWEYPGSSDAGISSSINDIKNFTLLMRDLRYTLGTEKLLTIATSANAKYYHLKDIEPYLNFINIMTYDMGRPPYHHSALYPSSMTRRSCEESVEKHYTGGIPYRKLVLGIPFYGKPAEGESIDYIDLAARFHSVYTELWDDEAQAPYFADENGNMVICFDNETSIGLKAEYIKSKGLLGAMYWNIEADDKNWTLSKALAIPLLTEEPEDPETPEDPAEPENPEDTETPEEGSEEAGL
;
A
#
# COMPACT_ATOMS: atom_id res chain seq x y z
N MET A 1 24.37 16.87 -51.10
CA MET A 1 25.65 16.33 -51.66
C MET A 1 26.22 15.36 -50.63
N LYS A 2 26.37 14.06 -51.06
CA LYS A 2 26.92 12.90 -50.37
C LYS A 2 25.97 12.25 -49.31
N LEU A 3 25.17 11.27 -49.62
CA LEU A 3 25.26 9.86 -50.04
C LEU A 3 26.42 9.06 -49.43
N PHE A 4 26.05 8.06 -48.56
CA PHE A 4 26.74 6.75 -48.44
C PHE A 4 25.73 5.79 -47.79
N LYS A 5 25.11 4.95 -48.49
CA LYS A 5 25.35 3.58 -49.02
C LYS A 5 25.31 2.52 -47.93
N THR A 6 24.25 1.78 -48.07
CA THR A 6 23.84 0.41 -47.73
C THR A 6 24.98 -0.60 -47.80
N LEU A 7 25.05 -1.58 -46.88
CA LEU A 7 25.52 -2.92 -47.16
C LEU A 7 24.70 -3.97 -46.39
N LEU A 8 24.02 -4.78 -47.20
CA LEU A 8 23.28 -5.99 -46.89
C LEU A 8 24.26 -7.15 -46.84
N LEU A 9 24.25 -8.01 -45.82
CA LEU A 9 24.89 -9.33 -45.90
C LEU A 9 23.97 -10.41 -45.32
N THR A 10 23.32 -11.11 -46.24
CA THR A 10 22.62 -12.38 -46.04
C THR A 10 23.64 -13.54 -45.97
N LEU A 11 23.54 -14.43 -44.99
CA LEU A 11 24.09 -15.76 -45.03
C LEU A 11 23.05 -16.79 -44.63
N LEU A 12 22.61 -17.55 -45.65
CA LEU A 12 21.93 -18.83 -45.49
C LEU A 12 22.89 -19.87 -44.94
N PHE A 13 22.46 -20.68 -43.98
CA PHE A 13 23.01 -22.03 -43.81
C PHE A 13 21.87 -23.03 -43.65
N ALA A 14 21.97 -24.06 -44.48
CA ALA A 14 20.95 -25.06 -44.71
C ALA A 14 21.01 -26.21 -43.69
N MET A 15 19.87 -26.84 -43.56
CA MET A 15 19.52 -28.10 -42.92
C MET A 15 20.57 -29.22 -43.01
N SER A 16 20.69 -29.98 -41.89
CA SER A 16 20.76 -31.43 -41.96
C SER A 16 20.10 -32.03 -40.72
N MET A 17 19.01 -32.70 -40.94
CA MET A 17 18.37 -33.60 -40.00
C MET A 17 19.21 -34.87 -39.85
N LEU A 18 19.56 -35.27 -38.64
CA LEU A 18 19.90 -36.65 -38.32
C LEU A 18 19.04 -37.10 -37.12
N CYS A 19 18.26 -38.11 -37.43
CA CYS A 19 17.41 -38.85 -36.50
C CYS A 19 18.29 -39.74 -35.61
N CYS A 20 18.24 -39.60 -34.28
CA CYS A 20 18.74 -40.58 -33.34
C CYS A 20 17.68 -40.82 -32.27
N THR A 21 17.16 -42.04 -32.24
CA THR A 21 16.34 -42.61 -31.20
C THR A 21 17.18 -42.82 -29.93
N PRO A 22 16.65 -42.56 -28.74
CA PRO A 22 17.37 -42.87 -27.49
C PRO A 22 17.15 -44.32 -27.09
N GLU A 23 18.28 -45.06 -26.94
CA GLU A 23 18.35 -46.36 -26.28
C GLU A 23 18.08 -46.21 -24.77
N GLN A 24 17.28 -47.14 -24.22
CA GLN A 24 17.08 -47.30 -22.78
C GLN A 24 18.36 -47.91 -22.14
N PRO A 25 18.82 -47.44 -21.00
CA PRO A 25 19.87 -48.13 -20.24
C PRO A 25 19.30 -49.33 -19.47
N ALA A 26 20.04 -50.42 -19.55
CA ALA A 26 19.79 -51.68 -18.89
C ALA A 26 19.89 -51.58 -17.36
N THR A 27 19.02 -52.30 -16.67
CA THR A 27 19.05 -52.57 -15.21
C THR A 27 20.27 -53.40 -14.84
N PRO A 28 21.05 -53.06 -13.80
CA PRO A 28 22.06 -53.96 -13.22
C PRO A 28 21.42 -54.97 -12.24
N PRO A 29 22.08 -56.15 -12.02
CA PRO A 29 21.54 -57.25 -11.25
C PRO A 29 21.62 -56.98 -9.72
N ALA A 30 20.68 -57.58 -9.00
CA ALA A 30 20.65 -57.62 -7.56
C ALA A 30 21.86 -58.34 -6.96
N ASN A 31 22.48 -57.73 -5.94
CA ASN A 31 23.37 -58.41 -5.02
C ASN A 31 22.75 -58.42 -3.65
N GLU A 32 22.48 -59.64 -3.18
CA GLU A 32 22.23 -59.98 -1.80
C GLU A 32 23.52 -59.82 -0.99
N ASP A 33 23.51 -59.00 0.03
CA ASP A 33 24.27 -59.23 1.26
C ASP A 33 23.64 -58.40 2.39
N ASP A 34 22.91 -59.16 3.19
CA ASP A 34 22.26 -58.75 4.44
C ASP A 34 23.37 -58.60 5.50
N LYS A 35 23.70 -57.37 5.88
CA LYS A 35 24.40 -57.07 7.13
C LYS A 35 23.71 -55.93 7.82
N GLN A 36 23.03 -56.29 8.87
CA GLN A 36 22.41 -55.47 9.91
C GLN A 36 23.48 -54.55 10.54
N GLU A 37 23.52 -53.27 10.11
CA GLU A 37 24.26 -52.19 10.80
C GLU A 37 23.37 -51.54 11.85
N THR A 38 23.83 -51.60 13.10
CA THR A 38 23.29 -50.85 14.23
C THR A 38 23.37 -49.38 13.94
N PRO A 39 22.34 -48.53 14.35
CA PRO A 39 22.40 -47.09 14.18
C PRO A 39 23.51 -46.53 15.05
N VAL A 40 24.48 -45.90 14.41
CA VAL A 40 25.45 -45.01 15.05
C VAL A 40 24.67 -43.75 15.40
N GLU A 41 24.42 -43.52 16.67
CA GLU A 41 23.98 -42.22 17.18
C GLU A 41 25.07 -41.18 16.84
N THR A 42 24.80 -40.31 15.85
CA THR A 42 25.52 -39.06 15.65
C THR A 42 25.18 -38.17 16.85
N PRO A 43 26.17 -37.60 17.55
CA PRO A 43 25.87 -36.62 18.58
C PRO A 43 25.21 -35.41 17.89
N GLU A 44 23.98 -35.12 18.28
CA GLU A 44 23.36 -33.84 17.99
C GLU A 44 24.27 -32.75 18.57
N SER A 45 24.98 -32.03 17.71
CA SER A 45 25.58 -30.78 18.08
C SER A 45 24.42 -29.81 18.37
N GLU A 46 24.14 -29.57 19.64
CA GLU A 46 23.32 -28.45 20.06
C GLU A 46 23.99 -27.20 19.50
N ASP A 47 23.46 -26.71 18.36
CA ASP A 47 23.76 -25.38 17.85
C ASP A 47 23.10 -24.38 18.78
N ASN A 48 23.84 -23.98 19.83
CA ASN A 48 23.43 -23.01 20.84
C ASN A 48 23.18 -21.59 20.24
N ASN A 49 23.14 -21.45 18.93
CA ASN A 49 22.86 -20.23 18.19
C ASN A 49 21.51 -20.26 17.43
N ALA A 50 20.70 -21.31 17.60
CA ALA A 50 19.36 -21.27 17.04
C ALA A 50 18.55 -20.15 17.72
N PRO A 51 17.98 -19.21 16.96
CA PRO A 51 17.21 -18.13 17.56
C PRO A 51 15.98 -18.69 18.29
N GLU A 52 15.70 -18.13 19.48
CA GLU A 52 14.53 -18.54 20.26
C GLU A 52 13.23 -18.44 19.41
N PRO A 53 12.30 -19.41 19.56
CA PRO A 53 11.04 -19.35 18.86
C PRO A 53 10.29 -18.07 19.28
N LEU A 54 9.80 -17.33 18.26
CA LEU A 54 9.05 -16.10 18.50
C LEU A 54 7.72 -16.43 19.21
N THR A 55 7.46 -15.77 20.34
CA THR A 55 6.15 -15.88 21.03
C THR A 55 5.05 -15.23 20.19
N PRO A 56 3.80 -15.69 20.25
CA PRO A 56 2.70 -15.01 19.57
C PRO A 56 2.60 -13.54 19.96
N VAL A 57 2.41 -12.66 18.98
CA VAL A 57 2.23 -11.23 19.24
C VAL A 57 0.82 -10.99 19.76
N ASP A 58 0.68 -10.10 20.75
CA ASP A 58 -0.63 -9.60 21.16
C ASP A 58 -1.36 -8.96 19.99
N PRO A 59 -2.70 -8.97 19.98
CA PRO A 59 -3.46 -8.29 18.94
C PRO A 59 -3.04 -6.83 18.79
N ILE A 60 -2.83 -6.40 17.54
CA ILE A 60 -2.49 -5.01 17.24
C ILE A 60 -3.74 -4.17 17.52
N PRO A 61 -3.64 -3.07 18.30
CA PRO A 61 -4.75 -2.15 18.48
C PRO A 61 -5.28 -1.64 17.12
N ALA A 62 -6.58 -1.78 16.91
CA ALA A 62 -7.22 -1.20 15.74
C ALA A 62 -7.18 0.34 15.84
N ILE A 63 -7.08 1.01 14.69
CA ILE A 63 -7.37 2.44 14.60
C ILE A 63 -8.89 2.55 14.51
N GLU A 64 -9.54 2.81 15.66
CA GLU A 64 -11.00 2.70 15.78
C GLU A 64 -11.72 3.96 15.30
N ASP A 65 -11.15 5.14 15.56
CA ASP A 65 -11.79 6.42 15.29
C ASP A 65 -11.15 7.19 14.13
N GLY A 66 -11.98 7.85 13.33
CA GLY A 66 -11.58 8.74 12.27
C GLY A 66 -10.96 8.05 11.04
N HIS A 67 -10.41 8.90 10.17
CA HIS A 67 -9.67 8.47 8.98
C HIS A 67 -8.20 8.86 9.10
N VAL A 68 -7.33 8.08 8.47
CA VAL A 68 -5.92 8.44 8.32
C VAL A 68 -5.67 9.12 6.97
N ILE A 69 -4.76 10.09 6.97
CA ILE A 69 -4.17 10.67 5.76
C ILE A 69 -2.67 10.52 5.85
N VAL A 70 -2.11 9.71 4.96
CA VAL A 70 -0.68 9.39 4.89
C VAL A 70 -0.05 10.16 3.74
N GLY A 71 0.78 11.14 4.02
CA GLY A 71 1.56 11.84 3.00
C GLY A 71 2.99 11.30 2.93
N TYR A 72 3.46 10.92 1.73
CA TYR A 72 4.88 10.60 1.55
C TYR A 72 5.69 11.88 1.35
N ALA A 73 6.66 12.12 2.24
CA ALA A 73 7.60 13.24 2.16
C ALA A 73 8.93 12.74 1.62
N VAL A 74 9.34 13.21 0.43
CA VAL A 74 10.54 12.73 -0.24
C VAL A 74 11.82 13.39 0.31
N TYR A 75 12.93 12.65 0.32
CA TYR A 75 14.20 13.15 0.87
C TYR A 75 14.90 14.19 -0.02
N TRP A 76 14.59 14.19 -1.32
CA TRP A 76 15.27 15.04 -2.32
C TRP A 76 14.62 16.41 -2.54
N ASP A 77 13.58 16.75 -1.79
CA ASP A 77 12.95 18.08 -1.79
C ASP A 77 13.06 18.72 -0.39
N GLU A 78 13.00 20.05 -0.30
CA GLU A 78 13.10 20.79 0.96
C GLU A 78 11.77 21.34 1.46
N ARG A 79 10.70 21.29 0.67
CA ARG A 79 9.37 21.76 1.05
C ARG A 79 8.88 21.00 2.28
N MET A 80 8.44 21.78 3.28
CA MET A 80 7.97 21.20 4.53
C MET A 80 6.46 20.92 4.46
N PRO A 81 6.03 19.73 4.88
CA PRO A 81 4.60 19.39 4.99
C PRO A 81 3.84 20.37 5.89
N ASP A 82 2.55 20.60 5.57
CA ASP A 82 1.62 21.18 6.53
C ASP A 82 1.09 20.06 7.45
N PRO A 83 1.47 20.04 8.76
CA PRO A 83 1.09 18.96 9.65
C PRO A 83 -0.38 18.94 10.01
N THR A 84 -1.19 19.93 9.60
CA THR A 84 -2.63 19.98 9.86
C THR A 84 -3.45 19.27 8.77
N LEU A 85 -2.82 18.96 7.63
CA LEU A 85 -3.45 18.32 6.49
C LEU A 85 -3.18 16.80 6.41
N VAL A 86 -2.41 16.27 7.34
CA VAL A 86 -2.03 14.84 7.41
C VAL A 86 -2.08 14.33 8.84
N THR A 87 -2.41 13.05 8.99
CA THR A 87 -2.27 12.34 10.26
C THR A 87 -0.94 11.59 10.37
N HIS A 88 -0.40 11.19 9.21
CA HIS A 88 0.82 10.42 9.10
C HIS A 88 1.73 11.02 8.02
N ILE A 89 3.03 11.03 8.27
CA ILE A 89 4.04 11.34 7.26
C ILE A 89 4.95 10.13 7.14
N ASN A 90 4.96 9.51 5.96
CA ASN A 90 5.94 8.49 5.59
C ASN A 90 7.15 9.19 4.98
N TYR A 91 8.29 9.16 5.67
CA TYR A 91 9.53 9.72 5.16
C TYR A 91 10.16 8.77 4.13
N ALA A 92 10.19 9.19 2.90
CA ALA A 92 10.66 8.42 1.75
C ALA A 92 12.04 8.92 1.29
N PHE A 93 13.16 8.14 1.39
CA PHE A 93 13.21 6.77 1.86
C PHE A 93 14.48 6.50 2.69
N ALA A 94 14.49 5.35 3.35
CA ALA A 94 15.71 4.66 3.68
C ALA A 94 15.90 3.46 2.73
N HIS A 95 17.16 3.11 2.43
CA HIS A 95 17.50 1.93 1.62
C HIS A 95 18.28 0.91 2.46
N ILE A 96 18.18 -0.35 2.10
CA ILE A 96 19.00 -1.42 2.69
C ILE A 96 20.38 -1.33 2.08
N LYS A 97 21.43 -1.36 2.93
CA LYS A 97 22.82 -1.35 2.44
C LYS A 97 23.26 -2.73 1.93
N ASP A 98 24.45 -2.76 1.30
CA ASP A 98 25.03 -3.98 0.72
C ASP A 98 25.43 -5.05 1.76
N ASP A 99 25.35 -4.72 3.06
CA ASP A 99 25.47 -5.70 4.15
C ASP A 99 24.15 -6.45 4.43
N PHE A 100 23.06 -6.11 3.73
CA PHE A 100 21.72 -6.66 3.86
C PHE A 100 21.10 -6.52 5.26
N GLU A 101 21.63 -5.65 6.09
CA GLU A 101 21.23 -5.47 7.50
C GLU A 101 20.98 -4.01 7.86
N SER A 102 21.88 -3.12 7.41
CA SER A 102 21.91 -1.71 7.81
C SER A 102 21.05 -0.84 6.93
N LEU A 103 20.53 0.25 7.52
CA LEU A 103 19.77 1.27 6.79
C LEU A 103 20.66 2.43 6.34
N ASP A 104 20.47 2.87 5.11
CA ASP A 104 20.93 4.15 4.61
C ASP A 104 19.75 5.14 4.60
N ILE A 105 19.60 5.89 5.69
CA ILE A 105 18.53 6.90 5.81
C ILE A 105 18.98 8.14 5.07
N LYS A 106 18.33 8.38 3.91
CA LYS A 106 18.65 9.52 3.06
C LYS A 106 18.30 10.83 3.76
N GLU A 107 19.16 11.85 3.62
CA GLU A 107 18.94 13.21 4.17
C GLU A 107 18.37 13.23 5.60
N SER A 108 19.01 12.54 6.53
CA SER A 108 18.53 12.40 7.91
C SER A 108 18.31 13.76 8.63
N THR A 109 18.92 14.85 8.15
CA THR A 109 18.66 16.21 8.63
C THR A 109 17.22 16.65 8.30
N ARG A 110 16.72 16.31 7.10
CA ARG A 110 15.33 16.58 6.69
C ARG A 110 14.36 15.75 7.54
N LEU A 111 14.66 14.46 7.75
CA LEU A 111 13.85 13.59 8.64
C LEU A 111 13.69 14.24 10.03
N LYS A 112 14.79 14.75 10.63
CA LYS A 112 14.73 15.43 11.93
C LYS A 112 13.87 16.70 11.90
N LYS A 113 13.86 17.45 10.79
CA LYS A 113 12.97 18.61 10.63
C LYS A 113 11.50 18.19 10.56
N ILE A 114 11.19 17.09 9.84
CA ILE A 114 9.83 16.54 9.73
C ILE A 114 9.34 16.05 11.10
N VAL A 115 10.15 15.30 11.84
CA VAL A 115 9.79 14.86 13.20
C VAL A 115 9.48 16.03 14.14
N LYS A 116 10.14 17.18 13.97
CA LYS A 116 9.84 18.39 14.77
C LYS A 116 8.44 18.95 14.51
N LEU A 117 7.76 18.58 13.41
CA LEU A 117 6.39 19.00 13.14
C LEU A 117 5.40 18.49 14.21
N LYS A 118 5.74 17.41 14.93
CA LYS A 118 4.99 16.95 16.11
C LYS A 118 4.84 18.02 17.19
N SER A 119 5.71 19.01 17.24
CA SER A 119 5.54 20.16 18.15
C SER A 119 4.38 21.09 17.75
N LYS A 120 3.93 21.02 16.47
CA LYS A 120 2.79 21.78 15.95
C LYS A 120 1.51 20.96 15.92
N ASN A 121 1.63 19.66 15.69
CA ASN A 121 0.57 18.68 15.75
C ASN A 121 1.05 17.48 16.58
N PRO A 122 0.73 17.38 17.89
CA PRO A 122 1.19 16.30 18.76
C PRO A 122 0.68 14.91 18.35
N ASP A 123 -0.43 14.82 17.63
CA ASP A 123 -1.03 13.57 17.18
C ASP A 123 -0.39 13.04 15.89
N LEU A 124 0.39 13.89 15.20
CA LEU A 124 1.08 13.52 13.98
C LEU A 124 1.99 12.31 14.19
N LYS A 125 1.85 11.29 13.35
CA LYS A 125 2.75 10.14 13.27
C LYS A 125 3.79 10.36 12.18
N VAL A 126 5.05 10.07 12.47
CA VAL A 126 6.14 10.10 11.49
C VAL A 126 6.75 8.71 11.41
N VAL A 127 6.66 8.13 10.23
CA VAL A 127 7.06 6.75 9.92
C VAL A 127 8.23 6.79 8.93
N LEU A 128 9.20 5.90 9.06
CA LEU A 128 10.28 5.75 8.09
C LEU A 128 9.85 4.73 7.03
N SER A 129 9.72 5.15 5.79
CA SER A 129 9.51 4.24 4.66
C SER A 129 10.86 3.71 4.18
N VAL A 130 10.95 2.38 4.06
CA VAL A 130 12.14 1.66 3.59
C VAL A 130 11.81 1.04 2.26
N GLY A 131 12.54 1.43 1.21
CA GLY A 131 12.33 0.90 -0.13
C GLY A 131 12.14 1.98 -1.19
N GLY A 132 11.06 1.84 -1.96
CA GLY A 132 10.75 2.63 -3.15
C GLY A 132 11.24 1.99 -4.44
N TRP A 133 10.76 2.48 -5.57
CA TRP A 133 11.09 1.94 -6.90
C TRP A 133 12.60 1.88 -7.15
N GLY A 134 13.11 0.69 -7.47
CA GLY A 134 14.54 0.45 -7.72
C GLY A 134 15.39 0.24 -6.47
N ALA A 135 14.82 0.30 -5.25
CA ALA A 135 15.54 -0.01 -4.02
C ALA A 135 15.75 -1.53 -3.90
N GLY A 136 16.99 -1.98 -4.03
CA GLY A 136 17.39 -3.39 -3.98
C GLY A 136 17.65 -3.92 -2.57
N ASN A 137 18.32 -5.09 -2.53
CA ASN A 137 18.82 -5.79 -1.34
C ASN A 137 17.72 -6.43 -0.47
N PHE A 138 16.45 -6.31 -0.84
CA PHE A 138 15.34 -6.91 -0.10
C PHE A 138 15.32 -8.44 -0.19
N SER A 139 15.55 -8.99 -1.40
CA SER A 139 15.50 -10.43 -1.64
C SER A 139 16.57 -11.16 -0.81
N GLU A 140 17.78 -10.64 -0.78
CA GLU A 140 18.91 -11.18 -0.01
C GLU A 140 18.67 -11.02 1.50
N MET A 141 18.25 -9.83 1.93
CA MET A 141 17.94 -9.55 3.34
C MET A 141 16.84 -10.47 3.86
N ALA A 142 15.75 -10.61 3.12
CA ALA A 142 14.57 -11.36 3.56
C ALA A 142 14.78 -12.88 3.51
N ALA A 143 15.67 -13.38 2.67
CA ALA A 143 15.96 -14.81 2.51
C ALA A 143 16.72 -15.40 3.70
N ASP A 144 17.64 -14.64 4.29
CA ASP A 144 18.46 -15.08 5.41
C ASP A 144 17.89 -14.63 6.75
N GLU A 145 17.72 -15.55 7.70
CA GLU A 145 17.13 -15.24 9.00
C GLU A 145 17.98 -14.29 9.83
N ILE A 146 19.30 -14.40 9.75
CA ILE A 146 20.24 -13.56 10.50
C ILE A 146 20.19 -12.14 9.96
N HIS A 147 20.27 -11.96 8.64
CA HIS A 147 20.15 -10.65 8.01
C HIS A 147 18.79 -10.03 8.30
N ARG A 148 17.70 -10.79 8.17
CA ARG A 148 16.33 -10.31 8.42
C ARG A 148 16.15 -9.82 9.86
N ARG A 149 16.64 -10.56 10.85
CA ARG A 149 16.57 -10.15 12.27
C ARG A 149 17.40 -8.90 12.55
N LYS A 150 18.63 -8.83 12.06
CA LYS A 150 19.49 -7.65 12.21
C LYS A 150 18.90 -6.42 11.51
N PHE A 151 18.28 -6.59 10.34
CA PHE A 151 17.53 -5.54 9.67
C PHE A 151 16.38 -5.02 10.57
N CYS A 152 15.61 -5.91 11.17
CA CYS A 152 14.54 -5.55 12.10
C CYS A 152 15.09 -4.76 13.32
N ASP A 153 16.21 -5.19 13.89
CA ASP A 153 16.87 -4.49 14.99
C ASP A 153 17.35 -3.08 14.57
N ASN A 154 17.88 -2.95 13.35
CA ASN A 154 18.29 -1.66 12.80
C ASN A 154 17.07 -0.75 12.53
N CYS A 155 15.93 -1.29 12.13
CA CYS A 155 14.66 -0.57 12.02
C CYS A 155 14.23 -0.03 13.40
N LEU A 156 14.21 -0.87 14.43
CA LEU A 156 13.88 -0.44 15.80
C LEU A 156 14.86 0.61 16.34
N LYS A 157 16.16 0.45 16.03
CA LYS A 157 17.19 1.43 16.37
C LYS A 157 16.93 2.78 15.69
N ALA A 158 16.54 2.80 14.41
CA ALA A 158 16.16 4.02 13.70
C ALA A 158 14.94 4.68 14.35
N VAL A 159 13.89 3.89 14.66
CA VAL A 159 12.68 4.37 15.34
C VAL A 159 13.04 5.06 16.66
N LYS A 160 13.88 4.44 17.49
CA LYS A 160 14.32 5.01 18.78
C LYS A 160 15.21 6.25 18.59
N THR A 161 16.14 6.21 17.63
CA THR A 161 17.13 7.28 17.41
C THR A 161 16.48 8.58 16.93
N TYR A 162 15.49 8.47 16.05
CA TYR A 162 14.83 9.64 15.45
C TYR A 162 13.50 10.01 16.10
N GLY A 163 12.99 9.21 17.05
CA GLY A 163 11.69 9.45 17.69
C GLY A 163 10.51 9.20 16.75
N LEU A 164 10.63 8.16 15.92
CA LEU A 164 9.61 7.78 14.94
C LEU A 164 8.47 6.97 15.59
N ASP A 165 7.36 6.90 14.89
CA ASP A 165 6.18 6.16 15.34
C ASP A 165 6.12 4.75 14.73
N GLY A 166 6.93 4.46 13.71
CA GLY A 166 6.93 3.15 13.07
C GLY A 166 7.82 3.04 11.84
N ILE A 167 7.60 1.95 11.13
CA ILE A 167 8.26 1.58 9.86
C ILE A 167 7.18 1.29 8.82
N ASP A 168 7.40 1.75 7.61
CA ASP A 168 6.68 1.39 6.40
C ASP A 168 7.62 0.61 5.49
N ILE A 169 7.14 -0.47 4.85
CA ILE A 169 7.94 -1.26 3.90
C ILE A 169 7.36 -1.08 2.50
N ASP A 170 8.19 -0.55 1.62
CA ASP A 170 7.85 -0.30 0.23
C ASP A 170 8.78 -1.11 -0.70
N TRP A 171 8.64 -2.43 -0.66
CA TRP A 171 9.38 -3.34 -1.54
C TRP A 171 8.64 -3.52 -2.86
N GLU A 172 9.21 -3.01 -3.95
CA GLU A 172 8.60 -2.99 -5.28
C GLU A 172 9.35 -3.92 -6.28
N TYR A 173 9.09 -5.25 -6.34
CA TYR A 173 8.12 -6.00 -5.53
C TYR A 173 8.69 -7.37 -5.18
N PRO A 174 8.22 -8.05 -4.14
CA PRO A 174 8.62 -9.42 -3.82
C PRO A 174 8.41 -10.37 -5.01
N GLY A 175 9.47 -11.04 -5.46
CA GLY A 175 9.43 -11.97 -6.60
C GLY A 175 9.39 -11.32 -7.98
N SER A 176 9.60 -9.99 -8.08
CA SER A 176 9.70 -9.26 -9.35
C SER A 176 11.04 -8.55 -9.49
N SER A 177 11.59 -8.59 -10.70
CA SER A 177 12.78 -7.81 -11.06
C SER A 177 12.49 -6.60 -11.95
N ASP A 178 11.20 -6.20 -12.06
CA ASP A 178 10.75 -5.14 -12.98
C ASP A 178 11.40 -3.77 -12.67
N ALA A 179 11.70 -3.51 -11.40
CA ALA A 179 12.41 -2.29 -10.95
C ALA A 179 13.95 -2.38 -11.10
N GLY A 180 14.48 -3.39 -11.77
CA GLY A 180 15.93 -3.62 -11.90
C GLY A 180 16.60 -4.13 -10.63
N ILE A 181 15.84 -4.69 -9.69
CA ILE A 181 16.31 -5.26 -8.43
C ILE A 181 16.44 -6.78 -8.51
N SER A 182 17.18 -7.38 -7.57
CA SER A 182 17.23 -8.83 -7.37
C SER A 182 15.86 -9.37 -6.96
N SER A 183 15.56 -10.61 -7.35
CA SER A 183 14.32 -11.29 -6.99
C SER A 183 14.49 -12.79 -6.88
N SER A 184 13.64 -13.42 -6.07
CA SER A 184 13.61 -14.86 -5.85
C SER A 184 12.16 -15.35 -5.83
N ILE A 185 11.96 -16.60 -6.26
CA ILE A 185 10.65 -17.26 -6.16
C ILE A 185 10.14 -17.37 -4.70
N ASN A 186 11.06 -17.29 -3.74
CA ASN A 186 10.73 -17.36 -2.31
C ASN A 186 10.38 -16.00 -1.70
N ASP A 187 10.52 -14.88 -2.41
CA ASP A 187 10.38 -13.54 -1.85
C ASP A 187 9.01 -13.28 -1.23
N ILE A 188 7.93 -13.77 -1.85
CA ILE A 188 6.57 -13.61 -1.31
C ILE A 188 6.45 -14.30 0.08
N LYS A 189 7.04 -15.49 0.23
CA LYS A 189 7.09 -16.20 1.52
C LYS A 189 8.01 -15.46 2.50
N ASN A 190 9.17 -15.02 2.04
CA ASN A 190 10.15 -14.31 2.86
C ASN A 190 9.63 -12.94 3.30
N PHE A 191 8.80 -12.28 2.49
CA PHE A 191 8.08 -11.06 2.87
C PHE A 191 7.14 -11.30 4.05
N THR A 192 6.42 -12.42 4.08
CA THR A 192 5.59 -12.79 5.24
C THR A 192 6.43 -12.96 6.50
N LEU A 193 7.58 -13.62 6.39
CA LEU A 193 8.52 -13.77 7.51
C LEU A 193 9.08 -12.41 7.97
N LEU A 194 9.38 -11.51 7.03
CA LEU A 194 9.84 -10.16 7.34
C LEU A 194 8.78 -9.36 8.12
N MET A 195 7.51 -9.39 7.69
CA MET A 195 6.43 -8.71 8.41
C MET A 195 6.27 -9.24 9.83
N ARG A 196 6.31 -10.56 9.98
CA ARG A 196 6.31 -11.20 11.30
C ARG A 196 7.46 -10.69 12.17
N ASP A 197 8.69 -10.80 11.69
CA ASP A 197 9.89 -10.48 12.46
C ASP A 197 9.96 -8.97 12.81
N LEU A 198 9.54 -8.08 11.89
CA LEU A 198 9.39 -6.66 12.16
C LEU A 198 8.36 -6.40 13.27
N ARG A 199 7.19 -7.05 13.21
CA ARG A 199 6.16 -6.86 14.24
C ARG A 199 6.65 -7.30 15.62
N TYR A 200 7.34 -8.44 15.70
CA TYR A 200 7.94 -8.89 16.96
C TYR A 200 8.97 -7.90 17.52
N THR A 201 9.82 -7.37 16.65
CA THR A 201 10.88 -6.45 17.03
C THR A 201 10.34 -5.07 17.44
N LEU A 202 9.33 -4.56 16.71
CA LEU A 202 8.74 -3.25 16.96
C LEU A 202 7.76 -3.25 18.16
N GLY A 203 7.19 -4.42 18.51
CA GLY A 203 6.10 -4.52 19.47
C GLY A 203 4.78 -4.02 18.88
N THR A 204 3.73 -3.92 19.71
CA THR A 204 2.37 -3.52 19.28
C THR A 204 2.16 -2.00 19.22
N GLU A 205 2.98 -1.24 19.97
CA GLU A 205 2.85 0.22 20.07
C GLU A 205 3.41 0.99 18.87
N LYS A 206 4.21 0.34 18.03
CA LYS A 206 4.81 0.97 16.86
C LYS A 206 4.05 0.56 15.60
N LEU A 207 3.89 1.53 14.71
CA LEU A 207 3.27 1.28 13.42
C LEU A 207 4.17 0.39 12.56
N LEU A 208 3.55 -0.60 11.92
CA LEU A 208 4.10 -1.35 10.82
C LEU A 208 3.10 -1.30 9.67
N THR A 209 3.48 -0.64 8.60
CA THR A 209 2.68 -0.49 7.39
C THR A 209 3.46 -0.95 6.17
N ILE A 210 2.77 -1.13 5.06
CA ILE A 210 3.40 -1.46 3.78
C ILE A 210 2.74 -0.67 2.66
N ALA A 211 3.48 -0.42 1.59
CA ALA A 211 2.92 -0.01 0.32
C ALA A 211 2.75 -1.24 -0.58
N THR A 212 1.60 -1.38 -1.23
CA THR A 212 1.29 -2.54 -2.08
C THR A 212 0.92 -2.12 -3.49
N SER A 213 1.29 -2.97 -4.47
CA SER A 213 0.82 -2.78 -5.84
C SER A 213 -0.70 -2.85 -5.95
N ALA A 214 -1.29 -2.05 -6.82
CA ALA A 214 -2.74 -2.02 -7.08
C ALA A 214 -3.36 -3.40 -7.43
N ASN A 215 -2.56 -4.32 -7.97
CA ASN A 215 -3.05 -5.65 -8.36
C ASN A 215 -2.94 -6.72 -7.26
N ALA A 216 -2.35 -6.40 -6.11
CA ALA A 216 -2.18 -7.29 -4.94
C ALA A 216 -1.41 -8.61 -5.18
N LYS A 217 -0.78 -8.80 -6.36
CA LYS A 217 -0.27 -10.12 -6.80
C LYS A 217 1.02 -10.59 -6.11
N TYR A 218 1.71 -9.70 -5.39
CA TYR A 218 3.04 -9.96 -4.85
C TYR A 218 3.05 -10.33 -3.36
N TYR A 219 1.88 -10.63 -2.78
CA TYR A 219 1.73 -10.77 -1.35
C TYR A 219 0.78 -11.93 -0.98
N HIS A 220 1.10 -12.66 0.07
CA HIS A 220 0.14 -13.50 0.77
C HIS A 220 -0.63 -12.64 1.78
N LEU A 221 -1.59 -11.84 1.29
CA LEU A 221 -2.26 -10.79 2.07
C LEU A 221 -2.83 -11.29 3.40
N LYS A 222 -3.55 -12.42 3.39
CA LYS A 222 -4.13 -13.02 4.60
C LYS A 222 -3.08 -13.39 5.65
N ASP A 223 -1.87 -13.77 5.21
CA ASP A 223 -0.81 -14.24 6.12
C ASP A 223 -0.04 -13.06 6.74
N ILE A 224 -0.03 -11.89 6.08
CA ILE A 224 0.63 -10.68 6.58
C ILE A 224 -0.32 -9.77 7.36
N GLU A 225 -1.63 -9.87 7.14
CA GLU A 225 -2.64 -9.01 7.77
C GLU A 225 -2.49 -8.91 9.29
N PRO A 226 -2.25 -10.02 10.06
CA PRO A 226 -2.15 -9.94 11.51
C PRO A 226 -0.97 -9.13 12.04
N TYR A 227 0.04 -8.86 11.20
CA TYR A 227 1.24 -8.13 11.60
C TYR A 227 1.16 -6.62 11.30
N LEU A 228 0.20 -6.19 10.47
CA LEU A 228 0.12 -4.84 9.94
C LEU A 228 -0.95 -4.00 10.63
N ASN A 229 -0.64 -2.71 10.86
CA ASN A 229 -1.63 -1.74 11.27
C ASN A 229 -2.56 -1.41 10.09
N PHE A 230 -1.99 -1.12 8.92
CA PHE A 230 -2.73 -0.88 7.68
C PHE A 230 -1.83 -1.04 6.44
N ILE A 231 -2.46 -1.00 5.28
CA ILE A 231 -1.83 -1.16 3.97
C ILE A 231 -2.13 0.07 3.11
N ASN A 232 -1.09 0.71 2.60
CA ASN A 232 -1.17 1.77 1.59
C ASN A 232 -1.25 1.11 0.21
N ILE A 233 -2.41 1.12 -0.43
CA ILE A 233 -2.55 0.57 -1.78
C ILE A 233 -2.11 1.63 -2.78
N MET A 234 -1.10 1.37 -3.59
CA MET A 234 -0.65 2.26 -4.66
C MET A 234 -1.63 2.22 -5.84
N THR A 235 -2.82 2.82 -5.67
CA THR A 235 -3.89 2.90 -6.67
C THR A 235 -3.61 3.96 -7.73
N TYR A 236 -2.38 3.93 -8.22
CA TYR A 236 -1.88 4.78 -9.30
C TYR A 236 -0.90 3.98 -10.17
N ASP A 237 -0.40 4.59 -11.23
CA ASP A 237 0.44 3.94 -12.24
C ASP A 237 -0.25 2.75 -12.92
N MET A 238 -1.59 2.70 -12.85
CA MET A 238 -2.40 1.61 -13.40
C MET A 238 -2.58 1.71 -14.92
N GLY A 239 -2.21 2.83 -15.52
CA GLY A 239 -2.25 3.10 -16.95
C GLY A 239 -1.43 4.31 -17.33
N ARG A 240 -1.53 4.67 -18.61
CA ARG A 240 -1.10 5.97 -19.18
C ARG A 240 -1.88 6.18 -20.47
N PRO A 241 -2.02 7.40 -20.95
CA PRO A 241 -2.81 7.67 -22.14
C PRO A 241 -2.64 6.63 -23.26
N PRO A 242 -3.73 6.11 -23.83
CA PRO A 242 -5.11 6.58 -23.69
C PRO A 242 -5.88 6.05 -22.49
N TYR A 243 -5.22 5.54 -21.47
CA TYR A 243 -5.85 5.01 -20.25
C TYR A 243 -5.53 5.87 -19.04
N HIS A 244 -6.50 6.00 -18.14
CA HIS A 244 -6.29 6.62 -16.83
C HIS A 244 -5.29 5.82 -15.99
N HIS A 245 -4.50 6.52 -15.16
CA HIS A 245 -3.57 5.85 -14.25
C HIS A 245 -4.08 5.72 -12.80
N SER A 246 -5.16 6.43 -12.45
CA SER A 246 -5.74 6.40 -11.10
C SER A 246 -7.25 6.66 -11.12
N ALA A 247 -7.98 6.10 -12.10
CA ALA A 247 -9.44 6.19 -12.16
C ALA A 247 -10.10 5.59 -10.91
N LEU A 248 -11.16 6.24 -10.41
CA LEU A 248 -11.92 5.70 -9.28
C LEU A 248 -12.68 4.43 -9.67
N TYR A 249 -13.40 4.46 -10.81
CA TYR A 249 -14.22 3.36 -11.31
C TYR A 249 -13.77 2.88 -12.70
N PRO A 250 -14.18 1.67 -13.12
CA PRO A 250 -13.91 1.18 -14.46
C PRO A 250 -14.61 2.02 -15.53
N SER A 251 -13.94 2.24 -16.67
CA SER A 251 -14.50 2.81 -17.90
C SER A 251 -13.84 2.19 -19.12
N SER A 252 -14.26 2.62 -20.32
CA SER A 252 -13.56 2.24 -21.56
C SER A 252 -12.12 2.78 -21.64
N MET A 253 -11.78 3.79 -20.84
CA MET A 253 -10.45 4.40 -20.72
C MET A 253 -9.70 3.94 -19.47
N THR A 254 -9.97 2.76 -18.93
CA THR A 254 -9.25 2.18 -17.78
C THR A 254 -8.70 0.80 -18.09
N ARG A 255 -7.56 0.46 -17.51
CA ARG A 255 -7.04 -0.91 -17.44
C ARG A 255 -7.30 -1.54 -16.09
N ARG A 256 -7.43 -0.70 -15.08
CA ARG A 256 -7.73 -1.00 -13.69
C ARG A 256 -8.21 0.27 -13.01
N SER A 257 -9.09 0.12 -12.02
CA SER A 257 -9.60 1.21 -11.19
C SER A 257 -9.13 1.09 -9.73
N CYS A 258 -9.34 2.16 -8.98
CA CYS A 258 -9.16 2.18 -7.54
C CYS A 258 -10.09 1.17 -6.85
N GLU A 259 -11.37 1.15 -7.23
CA GLU A 259 -12.37 0.21 -6.71
C GLU A 259 -11.93 -1.25 -6.90
N GLU A 260 -11.55 -1.65 -8.13
CA GLU A 260 -11.07 -3.02 -8.40
C GLU A 260 -9.83 -3.39 -7.56
N SER A 261 -8.96 -2.41 -7.31
CA SER A 261 -7.76 -2.61 -6.49
C SER A 261 -8.11 -2.83 -5.02
N VAL A 262 -9.02 -2.04 -4.48
CA VAL A 262 -9.55 -2.18 -3.11
C VAL A 262 -10.22 -3.55 -2.94
N GLU A 263 -11.10 -3.95 -3.88
CA GLU A 263 -11.79 -5.24 -3.82
C GLU A 263 -10.83 -6.43 -3.87
N LYS A 264 -9.73 -6.33 -4.61
CA LYS A 264 -8.70 -7.37 -4.63
C LYS A 264 -8.01 -7.54 -3.29
N HIS A 265 -7.70 -6.45 -2.59
CA HIS A 265 -7.11 -6.51 -1.26
C HIS A 265 -8.10 -7.06 -0.23
N TYR A 266 -9.35 -6.61 -0.28
CA TYR A 266 -10.41 -7.11 0.59
C TYR A 266 -10.65 -8.61 0.41
N THR A 267 -10.83 -9.07 -0.82
CA THR A 267 -11.00 -10.50 -1.14
C THR A 267 -9.74 -11.32 -0.85
N GLY A 268 -8.57 -10.68 -0.85
CA GLY A 268 -7.30 -11.25 -0.42
C GLY A 268 -7.16 -11.43 1.10
N GLY A 269 -8.11 -10.92 1.88
CA GLY A 269 -8.19 -11.11 3.34
C GLY A 269 -7.86 -9.90 4.19
N ILE A 270 -7.75 -8.70 3.61
CA ILE A 270 -7.52 -7.45 4.35
C ILE A 270 -8.86 -6.73 4.60
N PRO A 271 -9.26 -6.49 5.85
CA PRO A 271 -10.50 -5.75 6.12
C PRO A 271 -10.41 -4.29 5.63
N TYR A 272 -11.54 -3.72 5.19
CA TYR A 272 -11.59 -2.34 4.69
C TYR A 272 -10.97 -1.34 5.66
N ARG A 273 -11.16 -1.50 6.97
CA ARG A 273 -10.57 -0.64 8.03
C ARG A 273 -9.04 -0.77 8.19
N LYS A 274 -8.39 -1.58 7.36
CA LYS A 274 -6.93 -1.63 7.22
C LYS A 274 -6.45 -1.24 5.81
N LEU A 275 -7.34 -0.81 4.92
CA LEU A 275 -7.01 -0.37 3.57
C LEU A 275 -6.99 1.15 3.48
N VAL A 276 -5.91 1.68 2.92
CA VAL A 276 -5.67 3.10 2.69
C VAL A 276 -5.51 3.32 1.19
N LEU A 277 -6.37 4.16 0.60
CA LEU A 277 -6.43 4.39 -0.84
C LEU A 277 -5.30 5.31 -1.29
N GLY A 278 -4.50 4.89 -2.26
CA GLY A 278 -3.41 5.69 -2.83
C GLY A 278 -3.88 6.69 -3.89
N ILE A 279 -3.38 7.91 -3.82
CA ILE A 279 -3.72 9.01 -4.70
C ILE A 279 -2.44 9.63 -5.25
N PRO A 280 -2.29 9.78 -6.58
CA PRO A 280 -1.14 10.45 -7.15
C PRO A 280 -1.35 11.97 -7.15
N PHE A 281 -0.37 12.72 -6.66
CA PHE A 281 -0.32 14.17 -6.82
C PHE A 281 0.50 14.57 -8.05
N TYR A 282 0.44 13.73 -9.08
CA TYR A 282 1.10 13.91 -10.37
C TYR A 282 0.25 13.37 -11.51
N GLY A 283 0.51 13.85 -12.71
CA GLY A 283 -0.08 13.30 -13.93
C GLY A 283 0.90 12.48 -14.75
N LYS A 284 0.35 11.59 -15.56
CA LYS A 284 1.12 10.79 -16.51
C LYS A 284 0.83 11.21 -17.94
N PRO A 285 1.87 11.68 -18.69
CA PRO A 285 1.74 11.85 -20.13
C PRO A 285 1.79 10.51 -20.87
N ALA A 286 1.42 10.51 -22.16
CA ALA A 286 1.52 9.33 -23.02
C ALA A 286 2.95 8.78 -23.08
N GLU A 287 3.92 9.65 -23.11
CA GLU A 287 5.36 9.34 -23.09
C GLU A 287 6.10 10.29 -22.13
N GLY A 288 7.25 9.85 -21.63
CA GLY A 288 8.09 10.64 -20.75
C GLY A 288 7.81 10.44 -19.26
N GLU A 289 8.39 11.32 -18.45
CA GLU A 289 8.30 11.29 -16.99
C GLU A 289 6.96 11.82 -16.49
N SER A 290 6.61 11.46 -15.26
CA SER A 290 5.46 12.02 -14.54
C SER A 290 5.65 13.53 -14.32
N ILE A 291 4.54 14.25 -14.23
CA ILE A 291 4.51 15.71 -14.08
C ILE A 291 3.80 16.03 -12.77
N ASP A 292 4.49 16.66 -11.83
CA ASP A 292 3.93 17.05 -10.55
C ASP A 292 2.72 17.99 -10.72
N TYR A 293 1.75 17.89 -9.82
CA TYR A 293 0.52 18.69 -9.90
C TYR A 293 0.78 20.18 -9.92
N ILE A 294 1.78 20.67 -9.18
CA ILE A 294 2.18 22.09 -9.20
C ILE A 294 2.51 22.56 -10.62
N ASP A 295 3.13 21.74 -11.44
CA ASP A 295 3.43 22.07 -12.84
C ASP A 295 2.21 21.89 -13.75
N LEU A 296 1.37 20.89 -13.50
CA LEU A 296 0.11 20.69 -14.23
C LEU A 296 -0.81 21.90 -14.06
N ALA A 297 -1.06 22.31 -12.83
CA ALA A 297 -1.90 23.45 -12.51
C ALA A 297 -1.36 24.78 -13.08
N ALA A 298 -0.03 24.93 -13.11
CA ALA A 298 0.60 26.19 -13.57
C ALA A 298 0.64 26.36 -15.09
N ARG A 299 0.70 25.26 -15.87
CA ARG A 299 1.11 25.35 -17.29
C ARG A 299 0.13 24.74 -18.28
N PHE A 300 -0.56 23.65 -17.92
CA PHE A 300 -1.20 22.81 -18.92
C PHE A 300 -2.59 23.26 -19.31
N HIS A 301 -3.35 23.96 -18.46
CA HIS A 301 -4.64 24.58 -18.82
C HIS A 301 -4.55 25.62 -19.95
N SER A 302 -3.36 26.19 -20.21
CA SER A 302 -3.15 27.11 -21.33
C SER A 302 -2.86 26.39 -22.67
N VAL A 303 -2.57 25.09 -22.64
CA VAL A 303 -2.12 24.29 -23.79
C VAL A 303 -3.14 23.25 -24.22
N TYR A 304 -3.79 22.61 -23.24
CA TYR A 304 -4.73 21.51 -23.45
C TYR A 304 -6.08 21.84 -22.84
N THR A 305 -7.12 21.14 -23.32
CA THR A 305 -8.46 21.20 -22.73
C THR A 305 -8.56 20.14 -21.63
N GLU A 306 -8.98 20.55 -20.43
CA GLU A 306 -9.35 19.60 -19.40
C GLU A 306 -10.73 19.01 -19.70
N LEU A 307 -10.80 17.69 -19.77
CA LEU A 307 -12.02 16.91 -19.97
C LEU A 307 -12.23 15.97 -18.78
N TRP A 308 -13.43 15.42 -18.69
CA TRP A 308 -13.87 14.54 -17.62
C TRP A 308 -14.41 13.22 -18.17
N ASP A 309 -14.02 12.11 -17.58
CA ASP A 309 -14.59 10.78 -17.81
C ASP A 309 -15.62 10.49 -16.72
N ASP A 310 -16.91 10.57 -17.07
CA ASP A 310 -18.02 10.40 -16.13
C ASP A 310 -18.11 8.98 -15.55
N GLU A 311 -17.68 7.94 -16.31
CA GLU A 311 -17.65 6.56 -15.81
C GLU A 311 -16.49 6.34 -14.86
N ALA A 312 -15.29 6.80 -15.23
CA ALA A 312 -14.07 6.65 -14.43
C ALA A 312 -14.01 7.58 -13.21
N GLN A 313 -14.82 8.66 -13.23
CA GLN A 313 -14.76 9.78 -12.27
C GLN A 313 -13.35 10.37 -12.18
N ALA A 314 -12.76 10.66 -13.34
CA ALA A 314 -11.39 11.12 -13.45
C ALA A 314 -11.20 12.18 -14.55
N PRO A 315 -10.38 13.24 -14.27
CA PRO A 315 -10.01 14.24 -15.27
C PRO A 315 -8.88 13.76 -16.18
N TYR A 316 -8.78 14.40 -17.34
CA TYR A 316 -7.62 14.27 -18.21
C TYR A 316 -7.46 15.51 -19.07
N PHE A 317 -6.22 15.81 -19.48
CA PHE A 317 -5.98 16.78 -20.53
C PHE A 317 -6.08 16.13 -21.91
N ALA A 318 -6.75 16.81 -22.82
CA ALA A 318 -6.97 16.37 -24.20
C ALA A 318 -6.33 17.32 -25.21
N ASP A 319 -5.89 16.77 -26.34
CA ASP A 319 -5.47 17.53 -27.51
C ASP A 319 -6.69 18.16 -28.26
N GLU A 320 -6.44 18.87 -29.33
CA GLU A 320 -7.47 19.50 -30.16
C GLU A 320 -8.47 18.51 -30.80
N ASN A 321 -8.11 17.23 -30.87
CA ASN A 321 -8.95 16.15 -31.39
C ASN A 321 -9.73 15.40 -30.30
N GLY A 322 -9.55 15.78 -29.03
CA GLY A 322 -10.18 15.14 -27.87
C GLY A 322 -9.44 13.89 -27.37
N ASN A 323 -8.23 13.59 -27.89
CA ASN A 323 -7.47 12.46 -27.41
C ASN A 323 -6.80 12.77 -26.06
N MET A 324 -6.86 11.86 -25.12
CA MET A 324 -6.15 11.99 -23.82
C MET A 324 -4.64 12.10 -24.06
N VAL A 325 -4.03 13.16 -23.53
CA VAL A 325 -2.57 13.38 -23.59
C VAL A 325 -1.90 13.28 -22.21
N ILE A 326 -2.63 13.63 -21.14
CA ILE A 326 -2.17 13.48 -19.75
C ILE A 326 -3.37 13.04 -18.93
N CYS A 327 -3.21 12.00 -18.13
CA CYS A 327 -4.18 11.60 -17.10
C CYS A 327 -3.65 12.02 -15.71
N PHE A 328 -4.52 12.51 -14.83
CA PHE A 328 -4.14 13.07 -13.53
C PHE A 328 -5.34 13.06 -12.57
N ASP A 329 -5.15 13.53 -11.34
CA ASP A 329 -6.22 13.83 -10.38
C ASP A 329 -6.30 15.34 -10.12
N ASN A 330 -7.51 15.87 -9.92
CA ASN A 330 -7.79 17.23 -9.50
C ASN A 330 -8.63 17.25 -8.21
N GLU A 331 -9.00 18.44 -7.71
CA GLU A 331 -9.78 18.57 -6.48
C GLU A 331 -11.11 17.79 -6.54
N THR A 332 -11.76 17.77 -7.70
CA THR A 332 -13.04 17.08 -7.87
C THR A 332 -12.88 15.56 -7.76
N SER A 333 -11.92 14.98 -8.49
CA SER A 333 -11.70 13.53 -8.43
C SER A 333 -11.20 13.08 -7.05
N ILE A 334 -10.39 13.90 -6.36
CA ILE A 334 -9.93 13.62 -4.99
C ILE A 334 -11.09 13.69 -3.99
N GLY A 335 -12.00 14.67 -4.13
CA GLY A 335 -13.20 14.77 -3.31
C GLY A 335 -14.07 13.50 -3.45
N LEU A 336 -14.29 13.03 -4.69
CA LEU A 336 -15.03 11.78 -4.95
C LEU A 336 -14.33 10.54 -4.39
N LYS A 337 -12.99 10.49 -4.42
CA LYS A 337 -12.22 9.43 -3.76
C LYS A 337 -12.37 9.49 -2.24
N ALA A 338 -12.43 10.68 -1.63
CA ALA A 338 -12.69 10.84 -0.22
C ALA A 338 -14.10 10.35 0.18
N GLU A 339 -15.12 10.65 -0.62
CA GLU A 339 -16.48 10.12 -0.44
C GLU A 339 -16.52 8.58 -0.58
N TYR A 340 -15.80 8.03 -1.55
CA TYR A 340 -15.66 6.58 -1.70
C TYR A 340 -15.01 5.94 -0.47
N ILE A 341 -13.94 6.53 0.07
CA ILE A 341 -13.27 6.07 1.31
C ILE A 341 -14.29 5.98 2.45
N LYS A 342 -15.07 7.04 2.68
CA LYS A 342 -16.10 7.10 3.73
C LYS A 342 -17.18 6.03 3.50
N SER A 343 -17.79 6.01 2.31
CA SER A 343 -18.90 5.11 1.98
C SER A 343 -18.51 3.64 2.01
N LYS A 344 -17.27 3.32 1.65
CA LYS A 344 -16.74 1.94 1.65
C LYS A 344 -16.22 1.50 3.02
N GLY A 345 -16.03 2.42 3.96
CA GLY A 345 -15.46 2.17 5.27
C GLY A 345 -13.97 1.85 5.23
N LEU A 346 -13.23 2.46 4.28
CA LEU A 346 -11.78 2.37 4.26
C LEU A 346 -11.17 3.14 5.43
N LEU A 347 -9.96 2.77 5.84
CA LEU A 347 -9.26 3.48 6.91
C LEU A 347 -8.92 4.93 6.53
N GLY A 348 -8.60 5.19 5.24
CA GLY A 348 -8.26 6.54 4.82
C GLY A 348 -7.59 6.59 3.47
N ALA A 349 -6.77 7.61 3.28
CA ALA A 349 -6.04 7.88 2.05
C ALA A 349 -4.53 7.98 2.27
N MET A 350 -3.77 7.63 1.24
CA MET A 350 -2.35 7.90 1.12
C MET A 350 -2.09 8.67 -0.16
N TYR A 351 -1.09 9.53 -0.20
CA TYR A 351 -0.72 10.19 -1.45
C TYR A 351 0.79 10.26 -1.70
N TRP A 352 1.16 10.10 -2.96
CA TRP A 352 2.50 10.28 -3.49
C TRP A 352 2.52 11.51 -4.39
N ASN A 353 3.22 12.57 -4.07
CA ASN A 353 3.89 12.88 -2.81
C ASN A 353 3.53 14.30 -2.36
N ILE A 354 3.90 14.65 -1.14
CA ILE A 354 3.56 15.95 -0.51
C ILE A 354 4.10 17.12 -1.33
N GLU A 355 5.32 16.99 -1.85
CA GLU A 355 6.04 18.04 -2.53
C GLU A 355 5.48 18.34 -3.93
N ALA A 356 4.74 17.40 -4.51
CA ALA A 356 4.11 17.54 -5.82
C ALA A 356 2.84 18.39 -5.83
N ASP A 357 2.23 18.67 -4.66
CA ASP A 357 1.06 19.56 -4.54
C ASP A 357 1.43 21.02 -4.86
N ASP A 358 0.45 21.84 -5.16
CA ASP A 358 0.67 23.27 -5.42
C ASP A 358 1.01 24.05 -4.12
N LYS A 359 1.30 25.34 -4.26
CA LYS A 359 1.68 26.22 -3.13
C LYS A 359 0.53 26.44 -2.14
N ASN A 360 -0.70 26.22 -2.56
CA ASN A 360 -1.90 26.42 -1.77
C ASN A 360 -2.36 25.15 -1.05
N TRP A 361 -1.66 24.03 -1.27
CA TRP A 361 -2.07 22.70 -0.78
C TRP A 361 -3.45 22.32 -1.30
N THR A 362 -3.69 22.53 -2.58
CA THR A 362 -5.00 22.36 -3.21
C THR A 362 -5.47 20.92 -3.12
N LEU A 363 -4.66 19.96 -3.54
CA LEU A 363 -5.02 18.54 -3.49
C LEU A 363 -5.04 17.99 -2.06
N SER A 364 -4.08 18.41 -1.23
CA SER A 364 -4.05 18.02 0.19
C SER A 364 -5.31 18.48 0.93
N LYS A 365 -5.80 19.69 0.68
CA LYS A 365 -7.04 20.20 1.27
C LYS A 365 -8.28 19.51 0.75
N ALA A 366 -8.33 19.22 -0.56
CA ALA A 366 -9.44 18.47 -1.16
C ALA A 366 -9.60 17.07 -0.53
N LEU A 367 -8.51 16.50 -0.02
CA LEU A 367 -8.50 15.25 0.70
C LEU A 367 -8.75 15.40 2.20
N ALA A 368 -8.08 16.36 2.85
CA ALA A 368 -8.09 16.52 4.30
C ALA A 368 -9.44 17.04 4.83
N ILE A 369 -10.04 18.00 4.14
CA ILE A 369 -11.30 18.58 4.61
C ILE A 369 -12.40 17.52 4.77
N PRO A 370 -12.75 16.71 3.75
CA PRO A 370 -13.82 15.72 3.91
C PRO A 370 -13.49 14.56 4.84
N LEU A 371 -12.21 14.23 5.07
CA LEU A 371 -11.81 13.09 5.88
C LEU A 371 -11.47 13.42 7.33
N LEU A 372 -11.03 14.65 7.62
CA LEU A 372 -10.56 15.05 8.96
C LEU A 372 -11.49 16.03 9.68
N THR A 373 -12.46 16.64 8.98
CA THR A 373 -13.47 17.46 9.65
C THR A 373 -14.66 16.59 10.02
N GLU A 374 -15.10 16.69 11.27
CA GLU A 374 -16.38 16.10 11.67
C GLU A 374 -17.51 16.74 10.84
N GLU A 375 -18.38 15.91 10.29
CA GLU A 375 -19.64 16.46 9.75
C GLU A 375 -20.41 17.11 10.89
N PRO A 376 -20.94 18.34 10.72
CA PRO A 376 -21.82 18.90 11.74
C PRO A 376 -22.95 17.90 11.99
N GLU A 377 -23.14 17.52 13.26
CA GLU A 377 -24.28 16.68 13.63
C GLU A 377 -25.53 17.30 12.99
N ASP A 378 -26.24 16.50 12.20
CA ASP A 378 -27.51 16.94 11.60
C ASP A 378 -28.38 17.42 12.77
N PRO A 379 -28.87 18.68 12.78
CA PRO A 379 -29.68 19.15 13.89
C PRO A 379 -30.83 18.15 14.04
N GLU A 380 -30.87 17.52 15.22
CA GLU A 380 -31.81 16.44 15.57
C GLU A 380 -33.14 16.70 14.87
N THR A 381 -33.58 15.77 14.03
CA THR A 381 -34.93 15.80 13.45
C THR A 381 -35.83 16.03 14.63
N PRO A 382 -36.68 17.12 14.67
CA PRO A 382 -37.53 17.36 15.78
C PRO A 382 -38.30 16.07 16.07
N GLU A 383 -38.23 15.58 17.31
CA GLU A 383 -39.04 14.44 17.72
C GLU A 383 -40.47 14.72 17.29
N ASP A 384 -41.03 13.80 16.52
CA ASP A 384 -42.44 13.85 16.13
C ASP A 384 -43.24 14.11 17.38
N PRO A 385 -44.10 15.16 17.44
CA PRO A 385 -44.87 15.44 18.64
C PRO A 385 -45.66 14.20 18.99
N ALA A 386 -45.43 13.69 20.20
CA ALA A 386 -46.07 12.50 20.72
C ALA A 386 -47.57 12.50 20.34
N GLU A 387 -48.05 11.43 19.71
CA GLU A 387 -49.47 11.24 19.43
C GLU A 387 -50.25 11.50 20.70
N PRO A 388 -51.34 12.31 20.64
CA PRO A 388 -52.14 12.57 21.81
C PRO A 388 -52.75 11.25 22.32
N GLU A 389 -52.47 10.95 23.60
CA GLU A 389 -53.06 9.81 24.29
C GLU A 389 -54.59 9.82 24.10
N ASN A 390 -55.13 8.74 23.57
CA ASN A 390 -56.56 8.54 23.37
C ASN A 390 -57.24 8.43 24.75
N PRO A 391 -58.21 9.31 25.12
CA PRO A 391 -58.81 9.33 26.46
C PRO A 391 -59.95 8.31 26.61
N GLU A 392 -59.95 7.17 25.95
CA GLU A 392 -60.98 6.11 26.07
C GLU A 392 -60.42 4.79 26.61
N ASP A 393 -60.00 4.79 27.86
CA ASP A 393 -59.96 3.57 28.68
C ASP A 393 -60.28 3.92 30.14
N THR A 394 -61.54 4.41 30.35
CA THR A 394 -62.15 4.40 31.67
C THR A 394 -62.74 3.03 31.95
N GLU A 395 -62.08 2.28 32.82
CA GLU A 395 -62.60 1.04 33.38
C GLU A 395 -63.94 1.28 34.02
N THR A 396 -64.95 0.56 33.59
CA THR A 396 -66.23 0.43 34.25
C THR A 396 -66.09 -0.43 35.53
N PRO A 397 -66.65 0.00 36.72
CA PRO A 397 -66.56 -0.83 37.91
C PRO A 397 -67.52 -2.04 37.79
N GLU A 398 -67.05 -3.20 38.09
CA GLU A 398 -67.83 -4.44 38.25
C GLU A 398 -68.81 -4.27 39.45
N GLU A 399 -70.08 -4.38 39.16
CA GLU A 399 -71.13 -4.53 40.18
C GLU A 399 -71.03 -5.91 40.80
N GLY A 400 -70.84 -5.95 42.12
CA GLY A 400 -70.91 -7.14 42.92
C GLY A 400 -72.31 -7.69 43.03
N SER A 401 -72.57 -8.90 42.67
CA SER A 401 -73.79 -9.65 42.99
C SER A 401 -73.59 -10.42 44.28
N GLU A 402 -74.28 -9.93 45.32
CA GLU A 402 -74.59 -10.70 46.51
C GLU A 402 -75.56 -11.84 46.17
N GLU A 403 -75.17 -13.07 46.43
CA GLU A 403 -76.11 -14.17 46.60
C GLU A 403 -76.32 -14.47 48.11
N ALA A 404 -77.49 -14.20 48.53
CA ALA A 404 -77.97 -14.58 49.84
C ALA A 404 -78.50 -16.02 49.82
N GLY A 405 -78.23 -16.71 50.89
CA GLY A 405 -78.41 -18.13 51.11
C GLY A 405 -79.83 -18.72 51.09
N LEU A 406 -79.86 -19.99 51.00
CA LEU A 406 -80.65 -20.91 51.88
C LEU A 406 -80.03 -22.29 51.70
#